data_0d81741d49c141e27062d4bf33730dba
#
_entry.id   0d81741d49c141e27062d4bf33730dba
#
_cell.length_a   1.000
_cell.length_b   1.000
_cell.length_c   1.000
_cell.angle_alpha   90.00
_cell.angle_beta   90.00
_cell.angle_gamma   90.00
#
_symmetry.space_group_name_H-M   'P 1'
#
loop_
_entity.id
_entity.type
_entity.pdbx_description
1 polymer ?
#
loop_
_entity_poly.entity_id
_entity_poly.type
_entity_poly.pdbx_seq_one_letter_code
_entity_poly.pdbx_strand_id
1 'polypeptide(L)'
;MNKVILMGRLTKDIEMRQTPNGVSLVRFSIAVTRRFKNSNGEYDADFINCVAWRKTGEFIARYFQKGSMIAIVGSIQTRSWDGNDGKKQYATEVVVDEAYFTGSRAESGTQGGGNYQNQGFNQGGFNAPQSQPAQGSEPNFGDDFDMGDFSDLDGSEDDLPF
;
A
#
# COMPACT_ATOMS: atom_id res chain seq x y z
N MET A 1 16.14 -14.30 11.78
CA MET A 1 15.11 -14.02 10.77
C MET A 1 15.30 -12.60 10.25
N ASN A 2 15.28 -12.37 8.92
CA ASN A 2 15.46 -11.05 8.31
C ASN A 2 14.32 -10.82 7.33
N LYS A 3 13.23 -10.23 7.79
CA LYS A 3 12.01 -9.95 7.01
C LYS A 3 11.52 -8.54 7.31
N VAL A 4 11.18 -7.80 6.27
CA VAL A 4 10.65 -6.44 6.32
C VAL A 4 9.38 -6.38 5.53
N ILE A 5 8.35 -5.76 6.10
CA ILE A 5 7.08 -5.46 5.44
C ILE A 5 6.82 -3.96 5.60
N LEU A 6 6.74 -3.24 4.50
CA LEU A 6 6.56 -1.80 4.51
C LEU A 6 5.47 -1.40 3.53
N MET A 7 4.74 -0.35 3.88
CA MET A 7 3.81 0.34 3.00
C MET A 7 4.16 1.83 3.02
N GLY A 8 4.36 2.40 1.85
CA GLY A 8 4.77 3.79 1.73
C GLY A 8 4.53 4.37 0.34
N ARG A 9 4.81 5.64 0.18
CA ARG A 9 4.63 6.37 -1.08
C ARG A 9 5.97 6.55 -1.79
N LEU A 10 6.01 6.24 -3.08
CA LEU A 10 7.19 6.46 -3.92
C LEU A 10 7.56 7.95 -3.97
N THR A 11 8.81 8.27 -3.69
CA THR A 11 9.29 9.66 -3.58
C THR A 11 9.71 10.27 -4.91
N LYS A 12 10.03 9.44 -5.90
CA LYS A 12 10.45 9.81 -7.25
C LYS A 12 10.05 8.76 -8.27
N ASP A 13 10.13 9.10 -9.54
CA ASP A 13 9.91 8.15 -10.62
C ASP A 13 10.98 7.05 -10.61
N ILE A 14 10.57 5.89 -11.07
CA ILE A 14 11.38 4.68 -11.01
C ILE A 14 12.15 4.54 -12.32
N GLU A 15 13.46 4.46 -12.19
CA GLU A 15 14.35 4.18 -13.31
C GLU A 15 14.82 2.73 -13.26
N MET A 16 14.53 1.98 -14.30
CA MET A 16 15.07 0.65 -14.48
C MET A 16 16.45 0.74 -15.12
N ARG A 17 17.41 0.04 -14.52
CA ARG A 17 18.78 -0.10 -15.03
C ARG A 17 19.08 -1.58 -15.25
N GLN A 18 20.01 -1.85 -16.15
CA GLN A 18 20.55 -3.20 -16.33
C GLN A 18 21.99 -3.24 -15.83
N THR A 19 22.33 -4.34 -15.17
CA THR A 19 23.72 -4.64 -14.84
C THR A 19 24.47 -5.05 -16.12
N PRO A 20 25.84 -5.06 -16.12
CA PRO A 20 26.62 -5.55 -17.26
C PRO A 20 26.24 -6.97 -17.71
N ASN A 21 25.72 -7.78 -16.79
CA ASN A 21 25.23 -9.13 -17.06
C ASN A 21 23.78 -9.20 -17.54
N GLY A 22 23.15 -8.06 -17.90
CA GLY A 22 21.79 -8.02 -18.42
C GLY A 22 20.69 -8.20 -17.37
N VAL A 23 21.02 -8.17 -16.08
CA VAL A 23 20.00 -8.33 -15.00
C VAL A 23 19.34 -6.99 -14.72
N SER A 24 18.01 -6.96 -14.78
CA SER A 24 17.21 -5.78 -14.46
C SER A 24 17.32 -5.42 -12.97
N LEU A 25 17.56 -4.15 -12.70
CA LEU A 25 17.70 -3.56 -11.37
C LEU A 25 16.92 -2.27 -11.29
N VAL A 26 16.15 -2.12 -10.23
CA VAL A 26 15.42 -0.89 -9.91
C VAL A 26 15.81 -0.43 -8.51
N ARG A 27 16.16 0.86 -8.40
CA ARG A 27 16.39 1.53 -7.12
C ARG A 27 15.39 2.63 -6.92
N PHE A 28 14.74 2.63 -5.78
CA PHE A 28 13.72 3.62 -5.43
C PHE A 28 13.74 3.90 -3.93
N SER A 29 13.02 4.93 -3.51
CA SER A 29 12.82 5.26 -2.11
C SER A 29 11.34 5.44 -1.84
N ILE A 30 10.89 4.93 -0.69
CA ILE A 30 9.53 5.10 -0.20
C ILE A 30 9.52 5.96 1.05
N ALA A 31 8.51 6.82 1.17
CA ALA A 31 8.19 7.58 2.37
C ALA A 31 7.17 6.80 3.19
N VAL A 32 7.57 6.35 4.37
CA VAL A 32 6.74 5.63 5.33
C VAL A 32 6.41 6.57 6.47
N THR A 33 5.13 6.90 6.64
CA THR A 33 4.68 7.82 7.68
C THR A 33 4.81 7.17 9.06
N ARG A 34 5.39 7.89 10.02
CA ARG A 34 5.50 7.45 11.43
C ARG A 34 4.15 7.45 12.10
N ARG A 35 3.98 6.57 13.06
CA ARG A 35 2.72 6.40 13.80
C ARG A 35 2.43 7.54 14.79
N PHE A 36 3.47 8.24 15.25
CA PHE A 36 3.37 9.29 16.25
C PHE A 36 3.72 10.64 15.65
N LYS A 37 3.04 11.68 16.13
CA LYS A 37 3.31 13.06 15.76
C LYS A 37 4.60 13.54 16.42
N ASN A 38 5.32 14.41 15.72
CA ASN A 38 6.47 15.13 16.26
C ASN A 38 6.03 16.24 17.25
N SER A 39 6.98 16.96 17.81
CA SER A 39 6.74 18.08 18.74
C SER A 39 5.88 19.21 18.15
N ASN A 40 5.81 19.32 16.83
CA ASN A 40 5.02 20.33 16.10
C ASN A 40 3.60 19.84 15.78
N GLY A 41 3.24 18.63 16.19
CA GLY A 41 1.92 18.02 15.91
C GLY A 41 1.77 17.43 14.50
N GLU A 42 2.87 17.29 13.75
CA GLU A 42 2.91 16.76 12.39
C GLU A 42 3.42 15.31 12.36
N TYR A 43 3.04 14.54 11.36
CA TYR A 43 3.57 13.21 11.14
C TYR A 43 4.82 13.26 10.26
N ASP A 44 5.94 12.85 10.82
CA ASP A 44 7.18 12.65 10.06
C ASP A 44 7.10 11.41 9.19
N ALA A 45 7.95 11.37 8.16
CA ALA A 45 8.12 10.21 7.32
C ALA A 45 9.57 9.73 7.32
N ASP A 46 9.74 8.43 7.36
CA ASP A 46 11.04 7.78 7.15
C ASP A 46 11.21 7.48 5.66
N PHE A 47 12.36 7.90 5.10
CA PHE A 47 12.71 7.66 3.72
C PHE A 47 13.59 6.42 3.62
N ILE A 48 13.01 5.34 3.10
CA ILE A 48 13.66 4.02 3.07
C ILE A 48 14.10 3.69 1.65
N ASN A 49 15.39 3.44 1.49
CA ASN A 49 15.96 3.02 0.20
C ASN A 49 15.67 1.55 -0.05
N CYS A 50 15.15 1.27 -1.23
CA CYS A 50 14.75 -0.05 -1.68
C CYS A 50 15.43 -0.41 -2.99
N VAL A 51 15.70 -1.69 -3.17
CA VAL A 51 16.23 -2.25 -4.41
C VAL A 51 15.43 -3.48 -4.80
N ALA A 52 15.03 -3.56 -6.06
CA ALA A 52 14.32 -4.71 -6.61
C ALA A 52 15.06 -5.25 -7.84
N TRP A 53 15.15 -6.57 -7.94
CA TRP A 53 15.88 -7.26 -8.98
C TRP A 53 14.93 -8.01 -9.92
N ARG A 54 15.38 -8.22 -11.16
CA ARG A 54 14.73 -9.07 -12.14
C ARG A 54 13.24 -8.74 -12.31
N LYS A 55 12.37 -9.76 -12.28
CA LYS A 55 10.92 -9.64 -12.49
C LYS A 55 10.23 -8.69 -11.50
N THR A 56 10.64 -8.70 -10.23
CA THR A 56 10.09 -7.78 -9.22
C THR A 56 10.43 -6.32 -9.56
N GLY A 57 11.67 -6.05 -9.99
CA GLY A 57 12.08 -4.73 -10.46
C GLY A 57 11.32 -4.29 -11.70
N GLU A 58 11.15 -5.15 -12.71
CA GLU A 58 10.39 -4.89 -13.93
C GLU A 58 8.91 -4.61 -13.63
N PHE A 59 8.31 -5.38 -12.72
CA PHE A 59 6.96 -5.16 -12.27
C PHE A 59 6.80 -3.78 -11.63
N ILE A 60 7.68 -3.42 -10.70
CA ILE A 60 7.62 -2.13 -10.01
C ILE A 60 7.79 -0.98 -11.02
N ALA A 61 8.79 -1.05 -11.91
CA ALA A 61 9.04 0.00 -12.90
C ALA A 61 7.87 0.17 -13.90
N ARG A 62 7.15 -0.90 -14.19
CA ARG A 62 6.05 -0.89 -15.16
C ARG A 62 4.76 -0.32 -14.60
N TYR A 63 4.48 -0.57 -13.33
CA TYR A 63 3.14 -0.32 -12.76
C TYR A 63 3.10 0.79 -11.72
N PHE A 64 4.25 1.25 -11.22
CA PHE A 64 4.31 2.28 -10.20
C PHE A 64 5.05 3.51 -10.71
N GLN A 65 4.63 4.68 -10.24
CA GLN A 65 5.23 5.97 -10.55
C GLN A 65 5.41 6.80 -9.28
N LYS A 66 6.10 7.94 -9.37
CA LYS A 66 6.21 8.88 -8.26
C LYS A 66 4.84 9.18 -7.64
N GLY A 67 4.78 9.12 -6.31
CA GLY A 67 3.56 9.36 -5.56
C GLY A 67 2.64 8.15 -5.39
N SER A 68 2.83 7.05 -6.13
CA SER A 68 2.05 5.81 -5.93
C SER A 68 2.31 5.21 -4.55
N MET A 69 1.25 4.71 -3.92
CA MET A 69 1.37 3.86 -2.74
C MET A 69 1.77 2.45 -3.16
N ILE A 70 2.73 1.88 -2.45
CA ILE A 70 3.22 0.51 -2.68
C ILE A 70 3.39 -0.21 -1.34
N ALA A 71 2.98 -1.47 -1.29
CA ALA A 71 3.37 -2.37 -0.20
C ALA A 71 4.46 -3.32 -0.70
N ILE A 72 5.50 -3.49 0.11
CA ILE A 72 6.64 -4.33 -0.22
C ILE A 72 6.94 -5.31 0.89
N VAL A 73 7.43 -6.46 0.49
CA VAL A 73 7.98 -7.48 1.37
C VAL A 73 9.41 -7.74 0.93
N GLY A 74 10.35 -7.81 1.87
CA GLY A 74 11.76 -8.01 1.55
C GLY A 74 12.61 -8.28 2.76
N SER A 75 13.91 -8.02 2.64
CA SER A 75 14.91 -8.16 3.69
C SER A 75 15.84 -6.95 3.74
N ILE A 76 16.37 -6.63 4.92
CA ILE A 76 17.38 -5.58 5.09
C ILE A 76 18.72 -6.15 4.66
N GLN A 77 19.45 -5.40 3.83
CA GLN A 77 20.84 -5.71 3.47
C GLN A 77 21.71 -4.48 3.63
N THR A 78 22.91 -4.68 4.15
CA THR A 78 23.95 -3.64 4.23
C THR A 78 25.03 -3.97 3.23
N ARG A 79 25.42 -2.97 2.43
CA ARG A 79 26.57 -3.05 1.55
C ARG A 79 27.61 -2.03 1.95
N SER A 80 28.85 -2.35 1.71
CA SER A 80 29.96 -1.42 1.91
C SER A 80 30.81 -1.32 0.62
N TRP A 81 31.38 -0.15 0.41
CA TRP A 81 32.33 0.11 -0.68
C TRP A 81 33.36 1.14 -0.24
N ASP A 82 34.49 1.17 -0.90
CA ASP A 82 35.50 2.18 -0.66
C ASP A 82 35.12 3.46 -1.40
N GLY A 83 34.98 4.56 -0.65
CA GLY A 83 34.70 5.88 -1.21
C GLY A 83 35.95 6.45 -1.90
N ASN A 84 35.74 7.51 -2.70
CA ASN A 84 36.84 8.21 -3.41
C ASN A 84 37.85 8.85 -2.44
N ASP A 85 37.49 9.04 -1.18
CA ASP A 85 38.30 9.55 -0.08
C ASP A 85 39.06 8.43 0.67
N GLY A 86 39.01 7.18 0.20
CA GLY A 86 39.63 6.02 0.84
C GLY A 86 38.92 5.53 2.09
N LYS A 87 37.77 6.11 2.46
CA LYS A 87 36.98 5.70 3.61
C LYS A 87 35.90 4.72 3.20
N LYS A 88 35.65 3.71 4.05
CA LYS A 88 34.54 2.78 3.85
C LYS A 88 33.21 3.50 4.01
N GLN A 89 32.38 3.42 2.98
CA GLN A 89 31.00 3.87 2.97
C GLN A 89 30.07 2.69 3.19
N TYR A 90 28.96 2.92 3.87
CA TYR A 90 27.97 1.91 4.17
C TYR A 90 26.59 2.39 3.69
N ALA A 91 25.80 1.52 3.11
CA ALA A 91 24.39 1.78 2.84
C ALA A 91 23.56 0.60 3.32
N THR A 92 22.46 0.93 3.98
CA THR A 92 21.43 -0.04 4.36
C THR A 92 20.26 0.14 3.42
N GLU A 93 19.86 -0.93 2.75
CA GLU A 93 18.79 -0.94 1.74
C GLU A 93 17.85 -2.12 2.04
N VAL A 94 16.59 -2.00 1.66
CA VAL A 94 15.63 -3.11 1.65
C VAL A 94 15.69 -3.77 0.27
N VAL A 95 16.10 -5.03 0.23
CA VAL A 95 15.99 -5.85 -0.97
C VAL A 95 14.59 -6.41 -1.04
N VAL A 96 13.86 -6.01 -2.09
CA VAL A 96 12.43 -6.31 -2.25
C VAL A 96 12.27 -7.65 -2.95
N ASP A 97 11.58 -8.57 -2.28
CA ASP A 97 11.21 -9.87 -2.82
C ASP A 97 9.86 -9.78 -3.55
N GLU A 98 8.88 -9.08 -2.94
CA GLU A 98 7.51 -8.99 -3.44
C GLU A 98 7.00 -7.55 -3.34
N ALA A 99 6.13 -7.14 -4.27
CA ALA A 99 5.50 -5.84 -4.31
C ALA A 99 4.00 -5.97 -4.64
N TYR A 100 3.17 -5.16 -3.97
CA TYR A 100 1.72 -5.23 -4.05
C TYR A 100 1.10 -3.86 -4.27
N PHE A 101 0.00 -3.82 -4.99
CA PHE A 101 -0.87 -2.65 -5.06
C PHE A 101 -1.63 -2.48 -3.74
N THR A 102 -1.76 -1.24 -3.28
CA THR A 102 -2.40 -0.91 -2.00
C THR A 102 -3.72 -0.17 -2.14
N GLY A 103 -4.14 0.13 -3.37
CA GLY A 103 -5.36 0.88 -3.65
C GLY A 103 -5.98 0.49 -4.99
N SER A 104 -7.20 0.94 -5.22
CA SER A 104 -7.85 0.82 -6.52
C SER A 104 -7.11 1.66 -7.56
N ARG A 105 -7.18 1.23 -8.83
CA ARG A 105 -6.55 1.90 -9.99
C ARG A 105 -6.91 3.39 -10.13
N ALA A 106 -7.93 3.85 -9.43
CA ALA A 106 -8.40 5.24 -9.42
C ALA A 106 -7.51 6.21 -8.62
N GLU A 107 -6.69 5.72 -7.67
CA GLU A 107 -5.81 6.57 -6.87
C GLU A 107 -4.43 6.83 -7.51
N SER A 108 -4.05 6.09 -8.52
CA SER A 108 -2.85 6.37 -9.32
C SER A 108 -3.18 7.43 -10.40
N GLY A 109 -3.33 8.68 -9.93
CA GLY A 109 -3.55 9.92 -10.65
C GLY A 109 -3.53 9.89 -12.18
N THR A 110 -4.66 9.63 -12.80
CA THR A 110 -4.93 10.18 -14.12
C THR A 110 -5.85 11.38 -13.91
N GLN A 111 -5.24 12.53 -13.74
CA GLN A 111 -5.89 13.82 -13.95
C GLN A 111 -6.10 13.97 -15.46
N GLY A 112 -7.06 13.20 -15.97
CA GLY A 112 -7.57 13.26 -17.35
C GLY A 112 -9.04 13.58 -17.26
N GLY A 113 -9.40 14.86 -17.39
CA GLY A 113 -10.77 15.32 -17.55
C GLY A 113 -11.41 14.64 -18.75
N GLY A 114 -12.17 13.61 -18.52
CA GLY A 114 -13.12 13.01 -19.46
C GLY A 114 -14.50 13.59 -19.19
N ASN A 115 -14.86 14.62 -19.93
CA ASN A 115 -16.19 15.17 -20.04
C ASN A 115 -17.11 14.08 -20.61
N TYR A 116 -17.80 13.33 -19.77
CA TYR A 116 -18.87 12.44 -20.20
C TYR A 116 -20.07 13.30 -20.57
N GLN A 117 -20.09 13.70 -21.82
CA GLN A 117 -21.25 14.29 -22.48
C GLN A 117 -22.37 13.26 -22.48
N ASN A 118 -23.36 13.50 -21.65
CA ASN A 118 -24.61 12.76 -21.54
C ASN A 118 -25.37 12.85 -22.87
N GLN A 119 -25.16 11.88 -23.75
CA GLN A 119 -26.04 11.74 -24.92
C GLN A 119 -27.32 11.04 -24.47
N GLY A 120 -28.36 11.85 -24.33
CA GLY A 120 -29.70 11.41 -24.09
C GLY A 120 -30.18 10.46 -25.19
N PHE A 121 -30.54 9.26 -24.81
CA PHE A 121 -31.39 8.39 -25.61
C PHE A 121 -32.83 8.75 -25.30
N ASN A 122 -33.43 9.43 -26.31
CA ASN A 122 -34.85 9.74 -26.34
C ASN A 122 -35.57 8.59 -27.03
N GLN A 123 -36.66 8.17 -26.43
CA GLN A 123 -37.89 7.66 -27.02
C GLN A 123 -37.96 6.20 -27.49
N GLY A 124 -38.73 5.46 -26.76
CA GLY A 124 -39.35 4.20 -27.14
C GLY A 124 -40.34 3.79 -26.04
N GLY A 125 -41.58 4.26 -26.17
CA GLY A 125 -42.66 3.97 -25.24
C GLY A 125 -43.07 2.49 -25.29
N PHE A 126 -43.16 1.85 -24.10
CA PHE A 126 -43.98 0.66 -23.91
C PHE A 126 -44.83 0.85 -22.67
N ASN A 127 -46.14 0.84 -22.87
CA ASN A 127 -47.15 0.73 -21.86
C ASN A 127 -46.94 -0.56 -21.03
N ALA A 128 -46.73 -0.44 -19.75
CA ALA A 128 -46.87 -1.56 -18.82
C ALA A 128 -48.09 -1.34 -17.95
N PRO A 129 -48.92 -2.37 -17.69
CA PRO A 129 -50.15 -2.23 -16.90
C PRO A 129 -49.83 -2.10 -15.42
N GLN A 130 -50.60 -1.25 -14.82
CA GLN A 130 -50.67 -0.95 -13.40
C GLN A 130 -51.07 -2.20 -12.62
N SER A 131 -50.19 -2.69 -11.73
CA SER A 131 -50.53 -3.66 -10.72
C SER A 131 -50.26 -3.06 -9.33
N GLN A 132 -51.32 -3.20 -8.49
CA GLN A 132 -51.44 -2.70 -7.14
C GLN A 132 -50.32 -3.15 -6.17
N PRO A 133 -50.04 -2.37 -5.10
CA PRO A 133 -49.07 -2.76 -4.10
C PRO A 133 -49.68 -3.82 -3.14
N ALA A 134 -49.03 -4.96 -3.09
CA ALA A 134 -49.28 -5.94 -2.04
C ALA A 134 -48.52 -5.53 -0.78
N GLN A 135 -49.25 -5.34 0.29
CA GLN A 135 -48.74 -5.32 1.65
C GLN A 135 -48.21 -6.70 2.02
N GLY A 136 -47.06 -6.76 2.65
CA GLY A 136 -46.66 -8.01 3.27
C GLY A 136 -45.21 -8.06 3.69
N SER A 137 -45.01 -7.93 5.00
CA SER A 137 -44.00 -8.53 5.87
C SER A 137 -42.56 -8.08 5.71
N GLU A 138 -42.16 -7.19 6.58
CA GLU A 138 -40.80 -7.01 7.05
C GLU A 138 -40.31 -8.32 7.72
N PRO A 139 -39.13 -8.81 7.40
CA PRO A 139 -38.49 -9.82 8.26
C PRO A 139 -37.92 -9.12 9.48
N ASN A 140 -38.53 -9.37 10.61
CA ASN A 140 -38.06 -9.08 11.95
C ASN A 140 -36.75 -9.89 12.18
N PHE A 141 -35.60 -9.23 12.11
CA PHE A 141 -34.36 -9.76 12.66
C PHE A 141 -34.39 -9.46 14.16
N GLY A 142 -34.92 -10.46 14.91
CA GLY A 142 -34.87 -10.46 16.36
C GLY A 142 -33.42 -10.39 16.85
N ASP A 143 -33.23 -9.46 17.77
CA ASP A 143 -32.15 -9.39 18.73
C ASP A 143 -32.01 -10.72 19.46
N ASP A 144 -30.94 -11.43 19.19
CA ASP A 144 -30.33 -12.43 20.06
C ASP A 144 -28.83 -12.52 19.77
N PHE A 145 -28.12 -11.43 20.07
CA PHE A 145 -26.68 -11.48 20.32
C PHE A 145 -26.52 -11.44 21.83
N ASP A 146 -26.59 -12.62 22.45
CA ASP A 146 -26.15 -12.87 23.81
C ASP A 146 -24.65 -12.48 23.91
N MET A 147 -24.38 -11.30 24.45
CA MET A 147 -23.05 -10.87 24.90
C MET A 147 -22.77 -11.58 26.23
N GLY A 148 -22.60 -12.91 26.14
CA GLY A 148 -22.08 -13.71 27.24
C GLY A 148 -20.71 -13.23 27.66
N ASP A 149 -20.71 -12.62 28.82
CA ASP A 149 -19.73 -12.73 29.89
C ASP A 149 -18.25 -12.69 29.47
N PHE A 150 -17.75 -11.49 29.20
CA PHE A 150 -16.33 -11.21 29.23
C PHE A 150 -15.98 -10.54 30.56
N SER A 151 -16.16 -11.28 31.67
CA SER A 151 -15.75 -10.87 33.01
C SER A 151 -14.38 -11.45 33.33
N ASP A 152 -13.45 -10.54 33.57
CA ASP A 152 -12.30 -10.65 34.48
C ASP A 152 -11.27 -11.76 34.22
N LEU A 153 -10.31 -11.45 33.34
CA LEU A 153 -8.94 -11.90 33.55
C LEU A 153 -8.22 -10.84 34.38
N ASP A 154 -8.35 -10.96 35.68
CA ASP A 154 -7.51 -10.32 36.67
C ASP A 154 -6.07 -10.85 36.46
N GLY A 155 -5.29 -10.09 35.68
CA GLY A 155 -3.90 -10.39 35.41
C GLY A 155 -3.03 -9.97 36.56
N SER A 156 -2.60 -10.91 37.37
CA SER A 156 -1.46 -10.73 38.27
C SER A 156 -0.23 -10.32 37.45
N GLU A 157 0.18 -9.08 37.65
CA GLU A 157 1.53 -8.60 37.34
C GLU A 157 2.51 -9.38 38.22
N ASP A 158 3.26 -10.30 37.64
CA ASP A 158 4.62 -10.70 38.04
C ASP A 158 5.01 -11.91 37.21
N ASP A 159 5.88 -11.68 36.26
CA ASP A 159 6.95 -12.55 35.75
C ASP A 159 7.30 -12.15 34.30
N LEU A 160 8.05 -11.06 34.16
CA LEU A 160 8.89 -10.83 33.01
C LEU A 160 10.33 -11.15 33.35
N PRO A 161 10.92 -12.22 32.83
CA PRO A 161 12.33 -12.52 33.05
C PRO A 161 13.19 -11.77 32.03
N PHE A 162 13.65 -10.58 32.33
CA PHE A 162 14.95 -10.00 31.93
C PHE A 162 15.31 -8.80 32.77
#